data_6ea4c454008c06e950c0efc08e0f576a
#
_entry.id   6ea4c454008c06e950c0efc08e0f576a
#
_cell.length_a   1.000
_cell.length_b   1.000
_cell.length_c   1.000
_cell.angle_alpha   90.00
_cell.angle_beta   90.00
_cell.angle_gamma   90.00
#
_symmetry.space_group_name_H-M   'P 1'
#
loop_
_entity.id
_entity.type
_entity.pdbx_description
1 polymer ?
#
loop_
_entity_poly.entity_id
_entity_poly.type
_entity_poly.pdbx_seq_one_letter_code
_entity_poly.pdbx_strand_id
1 'polypeptide(L)'
;MANDVFVLASVRHPVQHFISVFREMHILNAVRRLTNNKTLTEFDGMRIFLRDPKSVQKIYVTYGRNKMDGVNEKTDNVHDISLVQPNIQSFSLGITESASQEEFENRLEEINFMVVAERFDESMLVLREKLCCTIEDLVYRKPSHENIFIEKQIFIPQDLQKLVLEFNKQDTKLYKHALSALQKQLDKFNDVDQLLGIYRFEMEKYEMKCKNPKFPDTFKDKICPPLSRPGVGEFAIGVLQEQKERLLKKLRSLYVNENRDTQS
;
A
#
# COMPACT_ATOMS: atom_id res chain seq x y z
N MET A 1 -12.90 20.10 -21.02
CA MET A 1 -13.24 18.74 -20.59
C MET A 1 -12.31 18.43 -19.42
N ALA A 2 -12.84 18.33 -18.23
CA ALA A 2 -12.06 17.86 -17.09
C ALA A 2 -11.65 16.42 -17.41
N ASN A 3 -10.35 16.13 -17.39
CA ASN A 3 -9.88 14.75 -17.46
C ASN A 3 -10.38 14.08 -16.17
N ASP A 4 -11.31 13.15 -16.29
CA ASP A 4 -11.76 12.33 -15.17
C ASP A 4 -10.58 11.47 -14.71
N VAL A 5 -9.85 11.99 -13.74
CA VAL A 5 -8.72 11.27 -13.11
C VAL A 5 -9.30 10.28 -12.12
N PHE A 6 -9.00 9.00 -12.28
CA PHE A 6 -9.36 7.99 -11.31
C PHE A 6 -8.33 8.01 -10.16
N VAL A 7 -8.76 8.42 -8.98
CA VAL A 7 -7.93 8.49 -7.78
C VAL A 7 -8.05 7.19 -7.00
N LEU A 8 -6.94 6.50 -6.86
CA LEU A 8 -6.80 5.25 -6.12
C LEU A 8 -5.95 5.48 -4.87
N ALA A 9 -6.43 5.07 -3.72
CA ALA A 9 -5.68 5.05 -2.47
C ALA A 9 -5.53 3.62 -1.94
N SER A 10 -4.58 3.39 -1.04
CA SER A 10 -4.44 2.14 -0.30
C SER A 10 -4.42 2.44 1.19
N VAL A 11 -5.14 1.63 1.95
CA VAL A 11 -5.20 1.73 3.42
C VAL A 11 -4.92 0.38 4.05
N ARG A 12 -4.31 0.41 5.22
CA ARG A 12 -3.98 -0.76 6.03
C ARG A 12 -4.50 -0.57 7.45
N HIS A 13 -4.80 -1.67 8.14
CA HIS A 13 -5.18 -1.60 9.55
C HIS A 13 -4.15 -0.82 10.38
N PRO A 14 -4.52 0.22 11.15
CA PRO A 14 -3.57 1.15 11.76
C PRO A 14 -2.53 0.47 12.65
N VAL A 15 -2.90 -0.59 13.38
CA VAL A 15 -1.95 -1.35 14.21
C VAL A 15 -0.91 -2.07 13.35
N GLN A 16 -1.34 -2.69 12.28
CA GLN A 16 -0.44 -3.41 11.37
C GLN A 16 0.47 -2.45 10.61
N HIS A 17 -0.08 -1.33 10.19
CA HIS A 17 0.69 -0.27 9.54
C HIS A 17 1.76 0.30 10.49
N PHE A 18 1.39 0.64 11.72
CA PHE A 18 2.31 1.15 12.72
C PHE A 18 3.47 0.19 13.01
N ILE A 19 3.18 -1.11 13.22
CA ILE A 19 4.21 -2.12 13.46
C ILE A 19 5.16 -2.23 12.26
N SER A 20 4.62 -2.23 11.06
CA SER A 20 5.41 -2.28 9.83
C SER A 20 6.37 -1.08 9.73
N VAL A 21 5.85 0.14 9.95
CA VAL A 21 6.66 1.37 9.93
C VAL A 21 7.69 1.36 11.07
N PHE A 22 7.31 0.96 12.28
CA PHE A 22 8.21 0.89 13.42
C PHE A 22 9.42 -0.01 13.15
N ARG A 23 9.19 -1.15 12.49
CA ARG A 23 10.23 -2.11 12.10
C ARG A 23 11.07 -1.59 10.93
N GLU A 24 10.43 -1.16 9.87
CA GLU A 24 11.10 -0.70 8.65
C GLU A 24 12.00 0.51 8.92
N MET A 25 11.53 1.41 9.77
CA MET A 25 12.30 2.58 10.19
C MET A 25 13.30 2.30 11.31
N HIS A 26 13.42 1.04 11.78
CA HIS A 26 14.33 0.65 12.86
C HIS A 26 14.21 1.51 14.13
N ILE A 27 12.98 1.93 14.46
CA ILE A 27 12.71 2.88 15.56
C ILE A 27 13.14 2.31 16.91
N LEU A 28 13.08 0.98 17.08
CA LEU A 28 13.56 0.31 18.29
C LEU A 28 15.01 0.70 18.65
N ASN A 29 15.86 0.89 17.65
CA ASN A 29 17.25 1.28 17.88
C ASN A 29 17.37 2.69 18.45
N ALA A 30 16.53 3.63 18.00
CA ALA A 30 16.45 4.97 18.58
C ALA A 30 15.95 4.93 20.04
N VAL A 31 14.94 4.11 20.31
CA VAL A 31 14.39 3.94 21.67
C VAL A 31 15.43 3.32 22.61
N ARG A 32 16.14 2.29 22.15
CA ARG A 32 17.24 1.66 22.92
C ARG A 32 18.34 2.66 23.28
N ARG A 33 18.68 3.57 22.37
CA ARG A 33 19.64 4.66 22.64
C ARG A 33 19.09 5.66 23.63
N LEU A 34 17.83 6.09 23.46
CA LEU A 34 17.18 7.03 24.38
C LEU A 34 17.16 6.49 25.81
N THR A 35 16.88 5.21 25.97
CA THR A 35 16.73 4.56 27.28
C THR A 35 18.04 3.96 27.82
N ASN A 36 19.10 3.97 27.04
CA ASN A 36 20.36 3.25 27.29
C ASN A 36 20.13 1.74 27.63
N ASN A 37 19.10 1.14 27.05
CA ASN A 37 18.72 -0.25 27.29
C ASN A 37 18.80 -1.08 25.98
N LYS A 38 19.88 -1.85 25.80
CA LYS A 38 20.11 -2.66 24.60
C LYS A 38 19.24 -3.92 24.52
N THR A 39 18.70 -4.39 25.66
CA THR A 39 17.88 -5.61 25.76
C THR A 39 16.38 -5.34 25.68
N LEU A 40 16.01 -4.09 25.43
CA LEU A 40 14.60 -3.67 25.32
C LEU A 40 13.85 -4.49 24.27
N THR A 41 12.71 -5.04 24.64
CA THR A 41 11.85 -5.78 23.71
C THR A 41 11.21 -4.83 22.68
N GLU A 42 10.75 -5.37 21.56
CA GLU A 42 10.08 -4.57 20.54
C GLU A 42 8.79 -3.91 21.06
N PHE A 43 7.97 -4.67 21.79
CA PHE A 43 6.71 -4.13 22.33
C PHE A 43 6.93 -3.07 23.42
N ASP A 44 7.94 -3.21 24.25
CA ASP A 44 8.29 -2.16 25.21
C ASP A 44 8.84 -0.92 24.51
N GLY A 45 9.62 -1.13 23.45
CA GLY A 45 10.09 -0.05 22.59
C GLY A 45 8.93 0.73 21.95
N MET A 46 7.92 0.03 21.45
CA MET A 46 6.70 0.65 20.91
C MET A 46 5.93 1.45 21.98
N ARG A 47 5.78 0.92 23.21
CA ARG A 47 5.13 1.64 24.30
C ARG A 47 5.87 2.90 24.69
N ILE A 48 7.20 2.87 24.73
CA ILE A 48 8.03 4.04 25.02
C ILE A 48 7.88 5.09 23.92
N PHE A 49 7.96 4.66 22.66
CA PHE A 49 7.78 5.53 21.51
C PHE A 49 6.40 6.23 21.57
N LEU A 50 5.33 5.48 21.79
CA LEU A 50 3.96 6.02 21.81
C LEU A 50 3.71 7.01 22.96
N ARG A 51 4.48 6.92 24.06
CA ARG A 51 4.41 7.86 25.19
C ARG A 51 5.16 9.15 24.91
N ASP A 52 6.30 9.06 24.21
CA ASP A 52 7.13 10.24 23.90
C ASP A 52 7.77 10.11 22.50
N PRO A 53 6.96 10.23 21.43
CA PRO A 53 7.45 10.11 20.06
C PRO A 53 8.46 11.21 19.71
N LYS A 54 8.30 12.43 20.27
CA LYS A 54 9.17 13.57 19.94
C LYS A 54 10.61 13.35 20.39
N SER A 55 10.83 12.82 21.58
CA SER A 55 12.18 12.50 22.08
C SER A 55 12.84 11.42 21.24
N VAL A 56 12.10 10.37 20.84
CA VAL A 56 12.64 9.32 19.96
C VAL A 56 12.95 9.88 18.58
N GLN A 57 12.08 10.69 17.99
CA GLN A 57 12.32 11.34 16.71
C GLN A 57 13.57 12.24 16.74
N LYS A 58 13.78 12.99 17.83
CA LYS A 58 14.99 13.80 18.00
C LYS A 58 16.26 12.94 17.96
N ILE A 59 16.28 11.80 18.66
CA ILE A 59 17.40 10.85 18.62
C ILE A 59 17.61 10.31 17.22
N TYR A 60 16.53 9.90 16.55
CA TYR A 60 16.59 9.36 15.20
C TYR A 60 17.20 10.35 14.20
N VAL A 61 16.78 11.61 14.22
CA VAL A 61 17.35 12.66 13.36
C VAL A 61 18.81 12.93 13.68
N THR A 62 19.17 12.96 14.98
CA THR A 62 20.55 13.27 15.42
C THR A 62 21.56 12.20 14.97
N TYR A 63 21.19 10.93 15.02
CA TYR A 63 22.12 9.83 14.74
C TYR A 63 22.01 9.26 13.33
N GLY A 64 20.89 9.49 12.65
CA GLY A 64 20.58 8.89 11.36
C GLY A 64 20.41 7.37 11.42
N ARG A 65 19.80 6.81 10.41
CA ARG A 65 19.53 5.35 10.32
C ARG A 65 20.81 4.53 10.27
N ASN A 66 21.75 4.93 9.42
CA ASN A 66 22.98 4.18 9.16
C ASN A 66 23.92 4.06 10.37
N LYS A 67 23.90 5.04 11.28
CA LYS A 67 24.65 4.95 12.53
C LYS A 67 23.97 4.12 13.60
N MET A 68 22.68 3.82 13.46
CA MET A 68 21.93 3.00 14.41
C MET A 68 22.15 1.50 14.18
N ASP A 69 22.34 1.09 12.93
CA ASP A 69 22.47 -0.33 12.56
C ASP A 69 23.92 -0.85 12.58
N GLY A 70 24.89 0.04 12.83
CA GLY A 70 26.31 -0.34 12.80
C GLY A 70 26.85 -0.64 11.39
N VAL A 71 26.06 -0.36 10.37
CA VAL A 71 26.40 -0.57 8.96
C VAL A 71 27.02 0.71 8.40
N ASN A 72 28.27 0.61 7.91
CA ASN A 72 29.02 1.71 7.31
C ASN A 72 28.63 1.97 5.84
N GLU A 73 27.40 1.68 5.43
CA GLU A 73 26.98 1.97 4.08
C GLU A 73 26.63 3.46 3.90
N LYS A 74 27.34 4.08 2.97
CA LYS A 74 27.04 5.42 2.46
C LYS A 74 25.80 5.37 1.58
N THR A 75 24.63 5.14 2.17
CA THR A 75 23.37 5.35 1.45
C THR A 75 22.78 6.67 1.89
N ASP A 76 22.79 7.63 0.96
CA ASP A 76 22.24 8.98 1.12
C ASP A 76 20.70 9.02 1.27
N ASN A 77 20.08 7.88 1.48
CA ASN A 77 18.64 7.78 1.74
C ASN A 77 18.37 8.10 3.20
N VAL A 78 18.30 9.39 3.50
CA VAL A 78 17.66 9.90 4.72
C VAL A 78 16.19 9.50 4.61
N HIS A 79 15.81 8.36 5.21
CA HIS A 79 14.39 8.06 5.37
C HIS A 79 13.76 9.17 6.19
N ASP A 80 12.81 9.84 5.60
CA ASP A 80 12.12 10.96 6.20
C ASP A 80 11.39 10.48 7.45
N ILE A 81 11.85 10.92 8.63
CA ILE A 81 11.23 10.60 9.92
C ILE A 81 9.78 11.08 10.01
N SER A 82 9.33 11.94 9.09
CA SER A 82 7.94 12.34 8.98
C SER A 82 6.99 11.15 8.83
N LEU A 83 7.49 9.99 8.32
CA LEU A 83 6.73 8.74 8.22
C LEU A 83 6.38 8.11 9.58
N VAL A 84 6.94 8.62 10.67
CA VAL A 84 6.69 8.11 12.03
C VAL A 84 5.74 9.00 12.83
N GLN A 85 5.05 9.90 12.14
CA GLN A 85 4.02 10.75 12.75
C GLN A 85 2.69 10.01 12.92
N PRO A 86 1.80 10.48 13.82
CA PRO A 86 0.45 9.94 13.93
C PRO A 86 -0.34 10.15 12.65
N ASN A 87 -1.26 9.22 12.37
CA ASN A 87 -2.21 9.33 11.26
C ASN A 87 -1.56 9.48 9.87
N ILE A 88 -0.44 8.79 9.64
CA ILE A 88 0.34 8.95 8.40
C ILE A 88 -0.45 8.60 7.13
N GLN A 89 -1.37 7.63 7.19
CA GLN A 89 -2.19 7.27 6.03
C GLN A 89 -3.17 8.41 5.71
N SER A 90 -3.86 8.94 6.71
CA SER A 90 -4.75 10.10 6.57
C SER A 90 -3.99 11.33 6.10
N PHE A 91 -2.83 11.60 6.70
CA PHE A 91 -1.95 12.71 6.30
C PHE A 91 -1.53 12.61 4.83
N SER A 92 -1.18 11.41 4.35
CA SER A 92 -0.81 11.19 2.95
C SER A 92 -1.96 11.45 1.96
N LEU A 93 -3.20 11.42 2.44
CA LEU A 93 -4.41 11.76 1.68
C LEU A 93 -4.84 13.24 1.88
N GLY A 94 -4.00 14.06 2.52
CA GLY A 94 -4.30 15.45 2.80
C GLY A 94 -5.30 15.67 3.94
N ILE A 95 -5.54 14.64 4.78
CA ILE A 95 -6.43 14.72 5.95
C ILE A 95 -5.55 15.01 7.17
N THR A 96 -5.61 16.23 7.67
CA THR A 96 -4.85 16.65 8.86
C THR A 96 -5.48 16.13 10.14
N GLU A 97 -4.72 16.13 11.24
CA GLU A 97 -5.23 15.74 12.57
C GLU A 97 -6.35 16.67 13.05
N SER A 98 -6.31 17.95 12.67
CA SER A 98 -7.31 18.96 13.00
C SER A 98 -8.48 19.01 12.02
N ALA A 99 -8.51 18.15 11.00
CA ALA A 99 -9.57 18.18 10.01
C ALA A 99 -10.96 17.98 10.66
N SER A 100 -11.89 18.84 10.31
CA SER A 100 -13.29 18.70 10.67
C SER A 100 -13.90 17.45 10.03
N GLN A 101 -15.10 17.06 10.49
CA GLN A 101 -15.82 15.95 9.87
C GLN A 101 -16.12 16.21 8.40
N GLU A 102 -16.51 17.44 8.07
CA GLU A 102 -16.80 17.86 6.69
C GLU A 102 -15.56 17.79 5.80
N GLU A 103 -14.41 18.32 6.26
CA GLU A 103 -13.15 18.22 5.51
C GLU A 103 -12.72 16.77 5.29
N PHE A 104 -12.91 15.91 6.30
CA PHE A 104 -12.64 14.49 6.16
C PHE A 104 -13.51 13.85 5.09
N GLU A 105 -14.83 14.11 5.09
CA GLU A 105 -15.77 13.57 4.11
C GLU A 105 -15.49 14.09 2.71
N ASN A 106 -15.24 15.39 2.54
CA ASN A 106 -14.89 16.00 1.26
C ASN A 106 -13.63 15.37 0.65
N ARG A 107 -12.61 15.09 1.47
CA ARG A 107 -11.41 14.41 0.99
C ARG A 107 -11.68 12.96 0.56
N LEU A 108 -12.58 12.26 1.23
CA LEU A 108 -12.95 10.91 0.83
C LEU A 108 -13.73 10.87 -0.48
N GLU A 109 -14.52 11.89 -0.77
CA GLU A 109 -15.26 12.01 -2.04
C GLU A 109 -14.34 12.21 -3.25
N GLU A 110 -13.15 12.78 -3.05
CA GLU A 110 -12.12 12.89 -4.10
C GLU A 110 -11.49 11.53 -4.47
N ILE A 111 -11.65 10.50 -3.63
CA ILE A 111 -11.05 9.18 -3.82
C ILE A 111 -12.06 8.22 -4.45
N ASN A 112 -11.83 7.83 -5.68
CA ASN A 112 -12.74 6.93 -6.41
C ASN A 112 -12.77 5.52 -5.83
N PHE A 113 -11.65 5.04 -5.29
CA PHE A 113 -11.56 3.72 -4.65
C PHE A 113 -10.41 3.62 -3.66
N MET A 114 -10.66 2.92 -2.54
CA MET A 114 -9.64 2.58 -1.55
C MET A 114 -9.41 1.07 -1.49
N VAL A 115 -8.19 0.64 -1.77
CA VAL A 115 -7.73 -0.73 -1.59
C VAL A 115 -7.49 -0.97 -0.10
N VAL A 116 -8.10 -1.99 0.46
CA VAL A 116 -7.88 -2.43 1.84
C VAL A 116 -6.83 -3.54 1.84
N ALA A 117 -5.67 -3.30 2.44
CA ALA A 117 -4.52 -4.20 2.35
C ALA A 117 -4.82 -5.62 2.87
N GLU A 118 -5.58 -5.74 3.97
CA GLU A 118 -5.97 -7.03 4.55
C GLU A 118 -7.03 -7.78 3.73
N ARG A 119 -7.73 -7.07 2.86
CA ARG A 119 -8.73 -7.60 1.93
C ARG A 119 -8.32 -7.31 0.48
N PHE A 120 -7.05 -7.53 0.17
CA PHE A 120 -6.47 -7.12 -1.10
C PHE A 120 -7.12 -7.81 -2.31
N ASP A 121 -7.28 -9.14 -2.26
CA ASP A 121 -7.90 -9.92 -3.34
C ASP A 121 -9.34 -9.40 -3.63
N GLU A 122 -10.12 -9.13 -2.59
CA GLU A 122 -11.48 -8.58 -2.70
C GLU A 122 -11.47 -7.16 -3.25
N SER A 123 -10.50 -6.35 -2.82
CA SER A 123 -10.29 -5.00 -3.36
C SER A 123 -9.97 -5.04 -4.85
N MET A 124 -9.17 -6.03 -5.29
CA MET A 124 -8.84 -6.20 -6.71
C MET A 124 -10.05 -6.61 -7.53
N LEU A 125 -10.96 -7.44 -7.01
CA LEU A 125 -12.22 -7.77 -7.70
C LEU A 125 -13.07 -6.53 -7.95
N VAL A 126 -13.23 -5.67 -6.93
CA VAL A 126 -13.98 -4.41 -7.06
C VAL A 126 -13.28 -3.46 -8.02
N LEU A 127 -11.96 -3.35 -7.94
CA LEU A 127 -11.17 -2.49 -8.83
C LEU A 127 -11.29 -2.94 -10.29
N ARG A 128 -11.28 -4.24 -10.55
CA ARG A 128 -11.51 -4.82 -11.87
C ARG A 128 -12.82 -4.31 -12.46
N GLU A 129 -13.89 -4.38 -11.70
CA GLU A 129 -15.23 -3.93 -12.15
C GLU A 129 -15.22 -2.43 -12.46
N LYS A 130 -14.65 -1.61 -11.56
CA LYS A 130 -14.58 -0.16 -11.72
C LYS A 130 -13.74 0.30 -12.93
N LEU A 131 -12.68 -0.43 -13.26
CA LEU A 131 -11.78 -0.09 -14.36
C LEU A 131 -12.09 -0.84 -15.65
N CYS A 132 -13.10 -1.71 -15.66
CA CYS A 132 -13.42 -2.61 -16.78
C CYS A 132 -12.19 -3.40 -17.24
N CYS A 133 -11.35 -3.82 -16.30
CA CYS A 133 -10.13 -4.58 -16.54
C CYS A 133 -10.42 -6.09 -16.63
N THR A 134 -9.50 -6.82 -17.26
CA THR A 134 -9.48 -8.30 -17.18
C THR A 134 -8.80 -8.75 -15.88
N ILE A 135 -8.92 -10.03 -15.55
CA ILE A 135 -8.20 -10.60 -14.38
C ILE A 135 -6.67 -10.50 -14.63
N GLU A 136 -6.26 -10.71 -15.86
CA GLU A 136 -4.86 -10.65 -16.27
C GLU A 136 -4.22 -9.27 -16.05
N ASP A 137 -5.01 -8.20 -16.16
CA ASP A 137 -4.53 -6.83 -15.91
C ASP A 137 -4.26 -6.55 -14.42
N LEU A 138 -4.83 -7.36 -13.53
CA LEU A 138 -4.74 -7.22 -12.08
C LEU A 138 -3.89 -8.30 -11.40
N VAL A 139 -3.20 -9.11 -12.19
CA VAL A 139 -2.28 -10.11 -11.65
C VAL A 139 -1.13 -9.42 -10.94
N TYR A 140 -0.89 -9.80 -9.70
CA TYR A 140 0.23 -9.31 -8.91
C TYR A 140 1.02 -10.47 -8.31
N ARG A 141 2.28 -10.23 -8.01
CA ARG A 141 3.07 -11.19 -7.24
C ARG A 141 2.76 -11.01 -5.77
N LYS A 142 2.29 -12.09 -5.13
CA LYS A 142 2.37 -12.13 -3.66
C LYS A 142 3.85 -12.06 -3.31
N PRO A 143 4.26 -11.09 -2.51
CA PRO A 143 5.65 -10.99 -2.09
C PRO A 143 6.08 -12.33 -1.52
N SER A 144 7.29 -12.83 -1.87
CA SER A 144 7.78 -14.11 -1.38
C SER A 144 7.88 -14.09 0.14
N HIS A 145 7.58 -15.23 0.76
CA HIS A 145 7.61 -15.42 2.23
C HIS A 145 8.91 -14.99 2.90
N GLU A 146 10.00 -14.86 2.13
CA GLU A 146 11.31 -14.47 2.63
C GLU A 146 11.44 -12.94 2.86
N ASN A 147 10.67 -12.12 2.15
CA ASN A 147 10.73 -10.65 2.26
C ASN A 147 9.48 -10.03 2.88
N ILE A 148 8.42 -10.80 3.06
CA ILE A 148 7.36 -10.38 3.92
C ILE A 148 7.68 -11.00 5.27
N PHE A 149 7.80 -10.17 6.24
CA PHE A 149 7.27 -10.49 7.56
C PHE A 149 5.79 -10.85 7.37
N ILE A 150 5.52 -12.05 6.78
CA ILE A 150 4.22 -12.67 6.95
C ILE A 150 4.13 -12.71 8.45
N GLU A 151 3.34 -11.82 8.90
CA GLU A 151 2.79 -11.81 10.21
C GLU A 151 2.32 -13.25 10.49
N LYS A 152 3.24 -14.12 10.95
CA LYS A 152 2.82 -15.06 11.96
C LYS A 152 1.98 -14.20 12.85
N GLN A 153 0.68 -14.47 12.99
CA GLN A 153 -0.24 -13.67 13.77
C GLN A 153 0.45 -13.29 15.08
N ILE A 154 1.20 -12.18 15.04
CA ILE A 154 1.96 -11.75 16.20
C ILE A 154 0.88 -11.29 17.15
N PHE A 155 0.75 -12.03 18.23
CA PHE A 155 -0.16 -11.63 19.29
C PHE A 155 0.32 -10.29 19.84
N ILE A 156 -0.37 -9.24 19.48
CA ILE A 156 -0.09 -7.88 19.95
C ILE A 156 -0.86 -7.69 21.25
N PRO A 157 -0.18 -7.32 22.34
CA PRO A 157 -0.83 -7.05 23.62
C PRO A 157 -1.95 -6.02 23.48
N GLN A 158 -3.07 -6.27 24.13
CA GLN A 158 -4.29 -5.46 23.96
C GLN A 158 -4.09 -3.99 24.40
N ASP A 159 -3.27 -3.76 25.43
CA ASP A 159 -2.87 -2.44 25.88
C ASP A 159 -2.11 -1.67 24.79
N LEU A 160 -1.18 -2.35 24.11
CA LEU A 160 -0.43 -1.77 23.01
C LEU A 160 -1.32 -1.47 21.80
N GLN A 161 -2.26 -2.37 21.47
CA GLN A 161 -3.24 -2.10 20.40
C GLN A 161 -4.02 -0.81 20.67
N LYS A 162 -4.50 -0.62 21.92
CA LYS A 162 -5.21 0.60 22.31
C LYS A 162 -4.36 1.86 22.13
N LEU A 163 -3.11 1.83 22.58
CA LEU A 163 -2.18 2.95 22.42
C LEU A 163 -1.94 3.31 20.95
N VAL A 164 -1.75 2.30 20.09
CA VAL A 164 -1.55 2.52 18.66
C VAL A 164 -2.80 3.09 18.00
N LEU A 165 -4.00 2.58 18.34
CA LEU A 165 -5.26 3.09 17.79
C LEU A 165 -5.54 4.51 18.27
N GLU A 166 -5.16 4.84 19.50
CA GLU A 166 -5.26 6.19 20.02
C GLU A 166 -4.30 7.16 19.34
N PHE A 167 -3.07 6.74 19.11
CA PHE A 167 -2.07 7.49 18.35
C PHE A 167 -2.49 7.73 16.90
N ASN A 168 -3.25 6.79 16.30
CA ASN A 168 -3.70 6.83 14.91
C ASN A 168 -5.23 6.92 14.78
N LYS A 169 -5.85 7.89 15.47
CA LYS A 169 -7.33 8.05 15.51
C LYS A 169 -7.93 8.31 14.12
N GLN A 170 -7.32 9.18 13.33
CA GLN A 170 -7.80 9.50 11.98
C GLN A 170 -7.62 8.31 11.04
N ASP A 171 -6.48 7.62 11.11
CA ASP A 171 -6.26 6.41 10.31
C ASP A 171 -7.25 5.30 10.69
N THR A 172 -7.63 5.22 11.97
CA THR A 172 -8.66 4.27 12.43
C THR A 172 -10.02 4.59 11.81
N LYS A 173 -10.37 5.86 11.71
CA LYS A 173 -11.61 6.33 11.09
C LYS A 173 -11.57 6.09 9.57
N LEU A 174 -10.46 6.43 8.93
CA LEU A 174 -10.21 6.19 7.50
C LEU A 174 -10.34 4.69 7.15
N TYR A 175 -9.70 3.83 7.92
CA TYR A 175 -9.75 2.39 7.71
C TYR A 175 -11.16 1.81 7.86
N LYS A 176 -11.92 2.23 8.88
CA LYS A 176 -13.33 1.83 9.06
C LYS A 176 -14.19 2.28 7.88
N HIS A 177 -13.97 3.50 7.38
CA HIS A 177 -14.67 3.98 6.20
C HIS A 177 -14.35 3.12 4.97
N ALA A 178 -13.08 2.85 4.71
CA ALA A 178 -12.63 2.03 3.58
C ALA A 178 -13.19 0.60 3.64
N LEU A 179 -13.21 -0.03 4.81
CA LEU A 179 -13.84 -1.34 5.01
C LEU A 179 -15.33 -1.33 4.69
N SER A 180 -16.06 -0.33 5.19
CA SER A 180 -17.49 -0.18 4.92
C SER A 180 -17.76 0.07 3.44
N ALA A 181 -16.97 0.93 2.80
CA ALA A 181 -17.08 1.22 1.38
C ALA A 181 -16.79 -0.02 0.51
N LEU A 182 -15.74 -0.78 0.85
CA LEU A 182 -15.42 -2.03 0.17
C LEU A 182 -16.56 -3.05 0.32
N GLN A 183 -17.08 -3.24 1.54
CA GLN A 183 -18.17 -4.18 1.78
C GLN A 183 -19.41 -3.83 0.95
N LYS A 184 -19.82 -2.55 0.93
CA LYS A 184 -20.94 -2.08 0.11
C LYS A 184 -20.76 -2.34 -1.39
N GLN A 185 -19.53 -2.37 -1.89
CA GLN A 185 -19.26 -2.72 -3.29
C GLN A 185 -19.34 -4.24 -3.49
N LEU A 186 -18.79 -5.03 -2.56
CA LEU A 186 -18.83 -6.48 -2.62
C LEU A 186 -20.27 -7.03 -2.54
N ASP A 187 -21.12 -6.40 -1.75
CA ASP A 187 -22.54 -6.77 -1.61
C ASP A 187 -23.34 -6.67 -2.94
N LYS A 188 -22.77 -6.01 -3.96
CA LYS A 188 -23.37 -5.94 -5.31
C LYS A 188 -23.04 -7.15 -6.19
N PHE A 189 -22.08 -7.98 -5.80
CA PHE A 189 -21.76 -9.20 -6.53
C PHE A 189 -22.67 -10.34 -6.08
N ASN A 190 -23.12 -11.16 -7.03
CA ASN A 190 -24.00 -12.28 -6.73
C ASN A 190 -23.31 -13.40 -5.94
N ASP A 191 -22.00 -13.63 -6.22
CA ASP A 191 -21.20 -14.67 -5.57
C ASP A 191 -19.72 -14.23 -5.50
N VAL A 192 -19.38 -13.57 -4.41
CA VAL A 192 -18.01 -13.07 -4.16
C VAL A 192 -17.03 -14.22 -3.99
N ASP A 193 -17.43 -15.30 -3.32
CA ASP A 193 -16.54 -16.44 -3.03
C ASP A 193 -16.15 -17.18 -4.31
N GLN A 194 -17.10 -17.38 -5.22
CA GLN A 194 -16.83 -17.97 -6.53
C GLN A 194 -15.88 -17.09 -7.34
N LEU A 195 -16.12 -15.78 -7.38
CA LEU A 195 -15.26 -14.84 -8.10
C LEU A 195 -13.85 -14.79 -7.52
N LEU A 196 -13.71 -14.82 -6.20
CA LEU A 196 -12.42 -14.92 -5.52
C LEU A 196 -11.70 -16.23 -5.86
N GLY A 197 -12.45 -17.33 -5.92
CA GLY A 197 -11.91 -18.63 -6.35
C GLY A 197 -11.32 -18.58 -7.75
N ILE A 198 -12.04 -18.01 -8.71
CA ILE A 198 -11.58 -17.81 -10.09
C ILE A 198 -10.36 -16.90 -10.13
N TYR A 199 -10.40 -15.77 -9.42
CA TYR A 199 -9.29 -14.82 -9.37
C TYR A 199 -8.00 -15.46 -8.82
N ARG A 200 -8.10 -16.17 -7.69
CA ARG A 200 -6.96 -16.87 -7.09
C ARG A 200 -6.40 -17.97 -7.98
N PHE A 201 -7.26 -18.71 -8.66
CA PHE A 201 -6.83 -19.72 -9.64
C PHE A 201 -6.04 -19.10 -10.79
N GLU A 202 -6.51 -18.00 -11.37
CA GLU A 202 -5.76 -17.30 -12.42
C GLU A 202 -4.42 -16.73 -11.89
N MET A 203 -4.40 -16.20 -10.66
CA MET A 203 -3.17 -15.77 -10.01
C MET A 203 -2.14 -16.90 -9.89
N GLU A 204 -2.55 -18.07 -9.41
CA GLU A 204 -1.68 -19.25 -9.31
C GLU A 204 -1.16 -19.72 -10.67
N LYS A 205 -2.01 -19.73 -11.68
CA LYS A 205 -1.65 -20.08 -13.05
C LYS A 205 -0.58 -19.13 -13.62
N TYR A 206 -0.68 -17.82 -13.36
CA TYR A 206 0.34 -16.85 -13.72
C TYR A 206 1.64 -17.08 -12.96
N GLU A 207 1.57 -17.32 -11.66
CA GLU A 207 2.75 -17.59 -10.85
C GLU A 207 3.49 -18.86 -11.34
N MET A 208 2.77 -19.93 -11.68
CA MET A 208 3.34 -21.13 -12.27
C MET A 208 4.02 -20.88 -13.62
N LYS A 209 3.40 -20.07 -14.49
CA LYS A 209 3.99 -19.69 -15.78
C LYS A 209 5.30 -18.91 -15.57
N CYS A 210 5.31 -17.96 -14.65
CA CYS A 210 6.48 -17.14 -14.39
C CYS A 210 7.65 -17.90 -13.72
N LYS A 211 7.34 -18.94 -12.96
CA LYS A 211 8.36 -19.82 -12.36
C LYS A 211 8.91 -20.88 -13.33
N ASN A 212 8.25 -21.12 -14.45
CA ASN A 212 8.64 -22.17 -15.38
C ASN A 212 9.87 -21.76 -16.21
N PRO A 213 11.01 -22.49 -16.10
CA PRO A 213 12.23 -22.18 -16.84
C PRO A 213 12.11 -22.37 -18.37
N LYS A 214 11.08 -23.11 -18.83
CA LYS A 214 10.84 -23.37 -20.26
C LYS A 214 10.18 -22.20 -21.00
N PHE A 215 9.66 -21.19 -20.28
CA PHE A 215 9.11 -20.02 -20.95
C PHE A 215 10.24 -19.09 -21.41
N PRO A 216 10.18 -18.60 -22.67
CA PRO A 216 11.17 -17.65 -23.19
C PRO A 216 11.26 -16.41 -22.31
N ASP A 217 12.46 -15.88 -22.13
CA ASP A 217 12.69 -14.68 -21.32
C ASP A 217 11.89 -13.49 -21.85
N THR A 218 11.68 -13.39 -23.17
CA THR A 218 10.81 -12.39 -23.80
C THR A 218 9.35 -12.44 -23.32
N PHE A 219 8.84 -13.63 -22.95
CA PHE A 219 7.51 -13.79 -22.38
C PHE A 219 7.52 -13.40 -20.89
N LYS A 220 8.55 -13.84 -20.18
CA LYS A 220 8.75 -13.47 -18.77
C LYS A 220 8.92 -11.96 -18.62
N ASP A 221 9.65 -11.31 -19.52
CA ASP A 221 9.88 -9.88 -19.50
C ASP A 221 8.61 -9.05 -19.74
N LYS A 222 7.65 -9.58 -20.49
CA LYS A 222 6.38 -8.88 -20.77
C LYS A 222 5.29 -9.12 -19.73
N ILE A 223 5.20 -10.34 -19.19
CA ILE A 223 4.10 -10.74 -18.30
C ILE A 223 4.54 -10.88 -16.85
N CYS A 224 5.82 -11.26 -16.64
CA CYS A 224 6.40 -11.48 -15.33
C CYS A 224 7.37 -10.38 -14.83
N PRO A 225 7.61 -9.25 -15.54
CA PRO A 225 8.59 -8.26 -15.08
C PRO A 225 8.31 -7.76 -13.65
N PRO A 226 7.03 -7.62 -13.22
CA PRO A 226 6.72 -7.28 -11.83
C PRO A 226 7.17 -8.34 -10.83
N LEU A 227 7.41 -9.57 -11.29
CA LEU A 227 7.77 -10.70 -10.44
C LEU A 227 9.28 -10.80 -10.19
N SER A 228 10.10 -10.19 -11.03
CA SER A 228 11.57 -10.27 -10.95
C SER A 228 12.25 -9.06 -10.32
N ARG A 229 11.53 -7.94 -10.14
CA ARG A 229 12.11 -6.69 -9.63
C ARG A 229 11.85 -6.46 -8.14
N PRO A 230 12.85 -6.05 -7.37
CA PRO A 230 12.69 -5.71 -5.96
C PRO A 230 12.21 -4.25 -5.80
N GLY A 231 10.93 -3.96 -6.00
CA GLY A 231 10.44 -2.61 -5.70
C GLY A 231 9.02 -2.35 -6.18
N VAL A 232 8.12 -2.11 -5.23
CA VAL A 232 6.72 -1.75 -5.49
C VAL A 232 6.60 -0.43 -6.29
N GLY A 233 7.57 0.49 -6.16
CA GLY A 233 7.58 1.77 -6.86
C GLY A 233 7.77 1.64 -8.38
N GLU A 234 8.65 0.75 -8.83
CA GLU A 234 8.88 0.53 -10.27
C GLU A 234 7.71 -0.18 -10.95
N PHE A 235 6.98 -1.03 -10.22
CA PHE A 235 5.77 -1.68 -10.70
C PHE A 235 4.67 -0.66 -10.99
N ALA A 236 4.39 0.24 -10.05
CA ALA A 236 3.37 1.28 -10.24
C ALA A 236 3.68 2.18 -11.43
N ILE A 237 4.95 2.56 -11.64
CA ILE A 237 5.38 3.37 -12.78
C ILE A 237 5.21 2.61 -14.10
N GLY A 238 5.57 1.32 -14.14
CA GLY A 238 5.42 0.48 -15.33
C GLY A 238 3.95 0.31 -15.75
N VAL A 239 3.06 0.02 -14.80
CA VAL A 239 1.62 -0.11 -15.04
C VAL A 239 1.02 1.20 -15.52
N LEU A 240 1.37 2.33 -14.91
CA LEU A 240 0.90 3.64 -15.31
C LEU A 240 1.37 4.04 -16.72
N GLN A 241 2.61 3.70 -17.09
CA GLN A 241 3.12 3.95 -18.44
C GLN A 241 2.41 3.10 -19.49
N GLU A 242 2.20 1.81 -19.23
CA GLU A 242 1.51 0.92 -20.16
C GLU A 242 0.03 1.31 -20.32
N GLN A 243 -0.65 1.66 -19.23
CA GLN A 243 -2.02 2.18 -19.28
C GLN A 243 -2.10 3.49 -20.07
N LYS A 244 -1.15 4.40 -19.88
CA LYS A 244 -1.04 5.63 -20.65
C LYS A 244 -0.88 5.37 -22.16
N GLU A 245 -0.03 4.42 -22.53
CA GLU A 245 0.15 4.04 -23.95
C GLU A 245 -1.11 3.40 -24.54
N ARG A 246 -1.77 2.50 -23.80
CA ARG A 246 -3.05 1.89 -24.23
C ARG A 246 -4.13 2.97 -24.42
N LEU A 247 -4.23 3.92 -23.50
CA LEU A 247 -5.18 5.04 -23.56
C LEU A 247 -4.90 5.96 -24.76
N LEU A 248 -3.63 6.29 -24.98
CA LEU A 248 -3.22 7.10 -26.13
C LEU A 248 -3.50 6.39 -27.47
N LYS A 249 -3.29 5.06 -27.53
CA LYS A 249 -3.61 4.25 -28.71
C LYS A 249 -5.12 4.23 -28.99
N LYS A 250 -5.93 4.11 -27.94
CA LYS A 250 -7.40 4.15 -28.03
C LYS A 250 -7.90 5.53 -28.48
N LEU A 251 -7.35 6.60 -27.91
CA LEU A 251 -7.68 7.97 -28.30
C LEU A 251 -7.30 8.26 -29.77
N ARG A 252 -6.13 7.80 -30.23
CA ARG A 252 -5.73 7.91 -31.64
C ARG A 252 -6.67 7.17 -32.57
N SER A 253 -7.14 5.97 -32.19
CA SER A 253 -8.09 5.20 -33.01
C SER A 253 -9.45 5.89 -33.11
N LEU A 254 -9.93 6.52 -32.03
CA LEU A 254 -11.17 7.30 -32.02
C LEU A 254 -11.05 8.55 -32.89
N TYR A 255 -9.93 9.29 -32.78
CA TYR A 255 -9.68 10.47 -33.59
C TYR A 255 -9.58 10.20 -35.10
N VAL A 256 -9.01 9.06 -35.48
CA VAL A 256 -8.91 8.63 -36.90
C VAL A 256 -10.29 8.24 -37.44
N ASN A 257 -11.17 7.65 -36.63
CA ASN A 257 -12.52 7.27 -37.04
C ASN A 257 -13.42 8.52 -37.22
N GLU A 258 -13.39 9.48 -36.29
CA GLU A 258 -14.16 10.74 -36.42
C GLU A 258 -13.79 11.53 -37.66
N ASN A 259 -12.50 11.54 -38.06
CA ASN A 259 -12.08 12.26 -39.27
C ASN A 259 -12.40 11.51 -40.58
N ARG A 260 -12.77 10.24 -40.54
CA ARG A 260 -13.27 9.51 -41.71
C ARG A 260 -14.74 9.76 -41.96
N ASP A 261 -15.53 9.90 -40.90
CA ASP A 261 -16.98 10.15 -41.01
C ASP A 261 -17.33 11.60 -41.40
N THR A 262 -16.37 12.53 -41.28
CA THR A 262 -16.52 13.91 -41.68
C THR A 262 -16.11 14.20 -43.16
N GLN A 263 -15.55 13.21 -43.87
CA GLN A 263 -15.13 13.32 -45.27
C GLN A 263 -16.02 12.49 -46.25
N SER A 264 -17.05 11.85 -45.74
CA SER A 264 -18.10 11.20 -46.54
C SER A 264 -19.38 12.03 -46.53
#